data_f8e8e78a3201648ecc91b5fcc75b09cd
#
_entry.id   f8e8e78a3201648ecc91b5fcc75b09cd
#
_cell.length_a   1.000
_cell.length_b   1.000
_cell.length_c   1.000
_cell.angle_alpha   90.00
_cell.angle_beta   90.00
_cell.angle_gamma   90.00
#
_symmetry.space_group_name_H-M   'P 1'
#
loop_
_entity.id
_entity.type
_entity.pdbx_description
1 polymer ?
#
loop_
_entity_poly.entity_id
_entity_poly.type
_entity_poly.pdbx_seq_one_letter_code
_entity_poly.pdbx_strand_id
1 'polypeptide(L)'
;MLPVALATVCTGPITYKGEDTLQRDLENFKSALGRVNVEEAFVPSIAPSMIGRGQNKYYGTEQEYRFAIAQAMKTEYKAIVDAGFILQIDDPGMGETWDMMVPHPTLEEYRKLQAMYVEALNQALKGIPEDRVRYHLCWGSWQGPHLGD
;
A
#
# COMPACT_ATOMS: atom_id res chain seq x y z
N MET A 1 2.45 -31.27 1.86
CA MET A 1 1.92 -30.57 0.67
C MET A 1 1.65 -29.14 1.05
N LEU A 2 2.44 -28.20 0.58
CA LEU A 2 2.17 -26.77 0.85
C LEU A 2 0.91 -26.38 0.06
N PRO A 3 -0.02 -25.59 0.66
CA PRO A 3 -1.19 -25.15 -0.06
C PRO A 3 -0.74 -24.32 -1.28
N VAL A 4 -1.26 -24.66 -2.44
CA VAL A 4 -1.07 -23.87 -3.65
C VAL A 4 -1.67 -22.49 -3.35
N ALA A 5 -0.85 -21.46 -3.26
CA ALA A 5 -1.33 -20.11 -3.15
C ALA A 5 -2.19 -19.81 -4.39
N LEU A 6 -3.48 -19.64 -4.20
CA LEU A 6 -4.38 -19.24 -5.28
C LEU A 6 -3.91 -17.86 -5.78
N ALA A 7 -3.38 -17.81 -6.98
CA ALA A 7 -3.02 -16.56 -7.62
C ALA A 7 -4.31 -15.75 -7.85
N THR A 8 -4.35 -14.55 -7.30
CA THR A 8 -5.46 -13.62 -7.57
C THR A 8 -5.37 -13.10 -9.00
N VAL A 9 -6.51 -12.95 -9.67
CA VAL A 9 -6.58 -12.44 -11.05
C VAL A 9 -7.58 -11.28 -11.07
N CYS A 10 -7.13 -10.13 -11.56
CA CYS A 10 -8.01 -9.00 -11.80
C CYS A 10 -8.75 -9.20 -13.12
N THR A 11 -10.07 -9.38 -13.07
CA THR A 11 -10.94 -9.61 -14.23
C THR A 11 -12.02 -8.55 -14.40
N GLY A 12 -11.99 -7.48 -13.62
CA GLY A 12 -12.97 -6.39 -13.66
C GLY A 12 -12.40 -5.11 -13.06
N PRO A 13 -13.21 -4.02 -13.05
CA PRO A 13 -12.79 -2.74 -12.49
C PRO A 13 -12.54 -2.85 -10.98
N ILE A 14 -11.47 -2.20 -10.52
CA ILE A 14 -11.12 -2.13 -9.11
C ILE A 14 -11.95 -1.03 -8.45
N THR A 15 -12.59 -1.38 -7.33
CA THR A 15 -13.30 -0.44 -6.46
C THR A 15 -12.98 -0.76 -5.01
N TYR A 16 -12.97 0.27 -4.16
CA TYR A 16 -12.89 0.08 -2.72
C TYR A 16 -14.23 -0.45 -2.19
N LYS A 17 -14.21 -1.39 -1.27
CA LYS A 17 -15.40 -2.00 -0.67
C LYS A 17 -15.30 -2.18 0.85
N GLY A 18 -14.31 -1.54 1.45
CA GLY A 18 -14.01 -1.69 2.87
C GLY A 18 -14.59 -0.59 3.76
N GLU A 19 -15.45 0.29 3.25
CA GLU A 19 -15.90 1.52 3.93
C GLU A 19 -16.49 1.24 5.33
N ASP A 20 -17.45 0.34 5.43
CA ASP A 20 -18.13 0.03 6.70
C ASP A 20 -17.16 -0.59 7.73
N THR A 21 -16.27 -1.46 7.26
CA THR A 21 -15.27 -2.09 8.13
C THR A 21 -14.27 -1.07 8.63
N LEU A 22 -13.76 -0.24 7.72
CA LEU A 22 -12.83 0.83 8.05
C LEU A 22 -13.45 1.82 9.06
N GLN A 23 -14.67 2.25 8.81
CA GLN A 23 -15.38 3.19 9.70
C GLN A 23 -15.50 2.61 11.11
N ARG A 24 -15.95 1.37 11.24
CA ARG A 24 -16.03 0.68 12.53
C ARG A 24 -14.68 0.59 13.24
N ASP A 25 -13.62 0.27 12.50
CA ASP A 25 -12.28 0.10 13.07
C ASP A 25 -11.71 1.46 13.53
N LEU A 26 -11.94 2.53 12.78
CA LEU A 26 -11.58 3.89 13.18
C LEU A 26 -12.36 4.37 14.43
N GLU A 27 -13.65 4.06 14.53
CA GLU A 27 -14.47 4.37 15.71
C GLU A 27 -13.99 3.61 16.96
N ASN A 28 -13.69 2.31 16.82
CA ASN A 28 -13.14 1.49 17.89
C ASN A 28 -11.81 2.05 18.37
N PHE A 29 -10.94 2.46 17.46
CA PHE A 29 -9.64 3.04 17.80
C PHE A 29 -9.80 4.39 18.50
N LYS A 30 -10.68 5.28 18.03
CA LYS A 30 -11.02 6.53 18.74
C LYS A 30 -11.53 6.27 20.15
N SER A 31 -12.40 5.29 20.32
CA SER A 31 -12.94 4.94 21.65
C SER A 31 -11.84 4.45 22.59
N ALA A 32 -10.87 3.67 22.09
CA ALA A 32 -9.73 3.21 22.87
C ALA A 32 -8.81 4.38 23.28
N LEU A 33 -8.54 5.32 22.36
CA LEU A 33 -7.72 6.50 22.61
C LEU A 33 -8.33 7.46 23.62
N GLY A 34 -9.66 7.54 23.71
CA GLY A 34 -10.34 8.36 24.72
C GLY A 34 -10.06 7.96 26.18
N ARG A 35 -9.37 6.84 26.41
CA ARG A 35 -8.99 6.33 27.74
C ARG A 35 -7.53 6.57 28.11
N VAL A 36 -6.74 7.13 27.22
CA VAL A 36 -5.30 7.35 27.38
C VAL A 36 -4.95 8.76 26.92
N ASN A 37 -3.86 9.30 27.45
CA ASN A 37 -3.31 10.56 26.97
C ASN A 37 -2.17 10.28 26.00
N VAL A 38 -2.38 10.61 24.74
CA VAL A 38 -1.39 10.48 23.67
C VAL A 38 -1.28 11.80 22.92
N GLU A 39 -0.12 12.13 22.42
CA GLU A 39 0.08 13.33 21.62
C GLU A 39 -0.53 13.15 20.22
N GLU A 40 -0.26 12.02 19.57
CA GLU A 40 -0.75 11.68 18.24
C GLU A 40 -1.01 10.19 18.11
N ALA A 41 -1.89 9.84 17.19
CA ALA A 41 -2.16 8.47 16.83
C ALA A 41 -2.12 8.30 15.31
N PHE A 42 -1.70 7.14 14.85
CA PHE A 42 -1.63 6.82 13.43
C PHE A 42 -2.34 5.51 13.11
N VAL A 43 -2.79 5.40 11.86
CA VAL A 43 -3.36 4.16 11.31
C VAL A 43 -2.54 3.77 10.09
N PRO A 44 -1.97 2.55 10.07
CA PRO A 44 -1.25 2.06 8.90
C PRO A 44 -2.24 1.64 7.81
N SER A 45 -1.88 1.93 6.57
CA SER A 45 -2.55 1.44 5.39
C SER A 45 -1.52 1.07 4.32
N ILE A 46 -1.81 0.01 3.58
CA ILE A 46 -0.86 -0.56 2.63
C ILE A 46 -0.70 0.32 1.39
N ALA A 47 0.51 0.42 0.85
CA ALA A 47 0.76 1.13 -0.40
C ALA A 47 0.11 0.43 -1.62
N PRO A 48 -0.29 1.17 -2.67
CA PRO A 48 -0.88 0.58 -3.88
C PRO A 48 0.05 -0.41 -4.59
N SER A 49 1.37 -0.24 -4.48
CA SER A 49 2.40 -1.14 -5.00
C SER A 49 2.29 -2.56 -4.45
N MET A 50 1.80 -2.69 -3.22
CA MET A 50 1.68 -3.95 -2.49
C MET A 50 0.38 -4.71 -2.78
N ILE A 51 -0.61 -4.03 -3.34
CA ILE A 51 -1.90 -4.61 -3.69
C ILE A 51 -1.83 -5.16 -5.11
N GLY A 52 -2.60 -6.22 -5.40
CA GLY A 52 -2.71 -6.74 -6.75
C GLY A 52 -1.42 -7.38 -7.27
N ARG A 53 -0.69 -8.09 -6.43
CA ARG A 53 0.46 -8.92 -6.84
C ARG A 53 0.07 -10.10 -7.75
N GLY A 54 -1.22 -10.26 -8.05
CA GLY A 54 -1.74 -11.24 -8.99
C GLY A 54 -1.66 -10.78 -10.44
N GLN A 55 -2.32 -11.55 -11.32
CA GLN A 55 -2.34 -11.23 -12.75
C GLN A 55 -3.38 -10.15 -13.05
N ASN A 56 -2.99 -9.14 -13.81
CA ASN A 56 -3.91 -8.22 -14.46
C ASN A 56 -4.41 -8.81 -15.78
N LYS A 57 -5.72 -9.02 -15.90
CA LYS A 57 -6.38 -9.45 -17.16
C LYS A 57 -7.50 -8.49 -17.59
N TYR A 58 -7.63 -7.36 -16.91
CA TYR A 58 -8.68 -6.40 -17.20
C TYR A 58 -8.15 -5.08 -17.78
N TYR A 59 -7.11 -4.51 -17.18
CA TYR A 59 -6.53 -3.23 -17.62
C TYR A 59 -5.53 -3.46 -18.74
N GLY A 60 -5.46 -2.54 -19.71
CA GLY A 60 -4.61 -2.64 -20.88
C GLY A 60 -3.12 -2.58 -20.59
N THR A 61 -2.73 -1.88 -19.51
CA THR A 61 -1.34 -1.73 -19.08
C THR A 61 -1.18 -1.94 -17.57
N GLU A 62 0.05 -2.24 -17.14
CA GLU A 62 0.37 -2.31 -15.72
C GLU A 62 0.17 -0.96 -15.02
N GLN A 63 0.49 0.13 -15.70
CA GLN A 63 0.30 1.48 -15.18
C GLN A 63 -1.17 1.78 -14.90
N GLU A 64 -2.07 1.49 -15.84
CA GLU A 64 -3.52 1.65 -15.64
C GLU A 64 -4.02 0.83 -14.45
N TYR A 65 -3.53 -0.39 -14.32
CA TYR A 65 -3.87 -1.26 -13.21
C TYR A 65 -3.44 -0.67 -11.86
N ARG A 66 -2.19 -0.20 -11.75
CA ARG A 66 -1.66 0.41 -10.52
C ARG A 66 -2.37 1.70 -10.17
N PHE A 67 -2.71 2.50 -11.17
CA PHE A 67 -3.46 3.74 -10.94
C PHE A 67 -4.91 3.48 -10.51
N ALA A 68 -5.55 2.44 -11.02
CA ALA A 68 -6.87 2.03 -10.55
C ALA A 68 -6.84 1.56 -9.08
N ILE A 69 -5.82 0.80 -8.67
CA ILE A 69 -5.60 0.43 -7.27
C ILE A 69 -5.39 1.70 -6.42
N ALA A 70 -4.51 2.60 -6.84
CA ALA A 70 -4.22 3.84 -6.14
C ALA A 70 -5.48 4.70 -5.95
N GLN A 71 -6.31 4.80 -6.98
CA GLN A 71 -7.58 5.53 -6.91
C GLN A 71 -8.56 4.89 -5.91
N ALA A 72 -8.62 3.57 -5.84
CA ALA A 72 -9.43 2.87 -4.85
C ALA A 72 -8.92 3.11 -3.42
N MET A 73 -7.59 3.02 -3.21
CA MET A 73 -6.96 3.24 -1.90
C MET A 73 -7.08 4.68 -1.40
N LYS A 74 -7.25 5.66 -2.28
CA LYS A 74 -7.50 7.04 -1.89
C LYS A 74 -8.70 7.18 -0.95
N THR A 75 -9.74 6.35 -1.11
CA THR A 75 -10.91 6.32 -0.22
C THR A 75 -10.50 5.99 1.21
N GLU A 76 -9.68 4.97 1.40
CA GLU A 76 -9.18 4.55 2.71
C GLU A 76 -8.26 5.62 3.31
N TYR A 77 -7.29 6.11 2.54
CA TYR A 77 -6.32 7.11 3.01
C TYR A 77 -7.02 8.39 3.49
N LYS A 78 -7.98 8.85 2.69
CA LYS A 78 -8.76 10.03 3.06
C LYS A 78 -9.59 9.80 4.32
N ALA A 79 -10.24 8.66 4.46
CA ALA A 79 -11.04 8.35 5.63
C ALA A 79 -10.22 8.31 6.92
N ILE A 80 -9.00 7.77 6.89
CA ILE A 80 -8.07 7.76 8.02
C ILE A 80 -7.73 9.19 8.46
N VAL A 81 -7.36 10.05 7.51
CA VAL A 81 -7.00 11.45 7.81
C VAL A 81 -8.20 12.27 8.24
N ASP A 82 -9.35 12.11 7.59
CA ASP A 82 -10.61 12.77 7.98
C ASP A 82 -11.07 12.34 9.38
N ALA A 83 -10.72 11.13 9.81
CA ALA A 83 -10.95 10.67 11.18
C ALA A 83 -10.02 11.32 12.22
N GLY A 84 -9.04 12.12 11.80
CA GLY A 84 -8.10 12.84 12.66
C GLY A 84 -6.80 12.10 12.96
N PHE A 85 -6.54 10.97 12.29
CA PHE A 85 -5.31 10.20 12.46
C PHE A 85 -4.22 10.61 11.46
N ILE A 86 -2.98 10.30 11.81
CA ILE A 86 -1.88 10.27 10.84
C ILE A 86 -2.03 9.00 10.01
N LEU A 87 -1.97 9.13 8.71
CA LEU A 87 -1.88 8.02 7.78
C LEU A 87 -0.43 7.51 7.72
N GLN A 88 -0.20 6.25 8.05
CA GLN A 88 1.07 5.61 7.75
C GLN A 88 0.94 4.77 6.48
N ILE A 89 1.70 5.10 5.46
CA ILE A 89 1.80 4.26 4.25
C ILE A 89 2.81 3.17 4.49
N ASP A 90 2.37 1.91 4.49
CA ASP A 90 3.24 0.75 4.60
C ASP A 90 3.63 0.24 3.21
N ASP A 91 4.89 0.43 2.82
CA ASP A 91 5.43 0.00 1.53
C ASP A 91 6.70 -0.87 1.69
N PRO A 92 6.56 -2.10 2.18
CA PRO A 92 7.69 -3.02 2.28
C PRO A 92 8.23 -3.44 0.90
N GLY A 93 7.40 -3.35 -0.15
CA GLY A 93 7.77 -3.81 -1.49
C GLY A 93 8.88 -3.01 -2.15
N MET A 94 9.06 -1.76 -1.77
CA MET A 94 10.08 -0.91 -2.38
C MET A 94 11.52 -1.40 -2.08
N GLY A 95 11.76 -1.92 -0.87
CA GLY A 95 13.05 -2.49 -0.51
C GLY A 95 13.17 -3.99 -0.87
N GLU A 96 12.12 -4.78 -0.59
CA GLU A 96 12.19 -6.24 -0.68
C GLU A 96 11.96 -6.82 -2.08
N THR A 97 11.26 -6.10 -2.98
CA THR A 97 10.81 -6.67 -4.26
C THR A 97 11.99 -6.99 -5.19
N TRP A 98 13.10 -6.26 -5.09
CA TRP A 98 14.30 -6.53 -5.89
C TRP A 98 14.76 -7.99 -5.76
N ASP A 99 14.92 -8.45 -4.54
CA ASP A 99 15.43 -9.80 -4.25
C ASP A 99 14.41 -10.90 -4.59
N MET A 100 13.13 -10.55 -4.70
CA MET A 100 12.04 -11.48 -4.99
C MET A 100 11.75 -11.68 -6.49
N MET A 101 12.27 -10.81 -7.35
CA MET A 101 12.01 -10.87 -8.79
C MET A 101 12.92 -11.91 -9.47
N VAL A 102 12.31 -12.85 -10.20
CA VAL A 102 13.05 -13.87 -10.97
C VAL A 102 12.52 -13.90 -12.40
N PRO A 103 13.37 -13.67 -13.42
CA PRO A 103 14.78 -13.26 -13.31
C PRO A 103 14.94 -11.86 -12.69
N HIS A 104 16.12 -11.59 -12.11
CA HIS A 104 16.39 -10.26 -11.58
C HIS A 104 16.36 -9.23 -12.71
N PRO A 105 15.63 -8.13 -12.54
CA PRO A 105 15.63 -7.04 -13.50
C PRO A 105 16.98 -6.30 -13.47
N THR A 106 17.28 -5.57 -14.53
CA THR A 106 18.34 -4.57 -14.46
C THR A 106 17.96 -3.47 -13.47
N LEU A 107 18.95 -2.78 -12.90
CA LEU A 107 18.70 -1.65 -12.00
C LEU A 107 17.84 -0.55 -12.66
N GLU A 108 18.01 -0.35 -13.96
CA GLU A 108 17.23 0.65 -14.70
C GLU A 108 15.76 0.22 -14.83
N GLU A 109 15.48 -1.03 -15.14
CA GLU A 109 14.11 -1.57 -15.19
C GLU A 109 13.43 -1.50 -13.83
N TYR A 110 14.15 -1.84 -12.77
CA TYR A 110 13.64 -1.76 -11.41
C TYR A 110 13.32 -0.31 -11.01
N ARG A 111 14.20 0.63 -11.30
CA ARG A 111 13.96 2.07 -11.04
C ARG A 111 12.75 2.60 -11.78
N LYS A 112 12.53 2.20 -13.04
CA LYS A 112 11.34 2.57 -13.80
C LYS A 112 10.06 2.02 -13.16
N LEU A 113 10.10 0.77 -12.71
CA LEU A 113 8.98 0.16 -12.01
C LEU A 113 8.67 0.91 -10.70
N GLN A 114 9.68 1.18 -9.89
CA GLN A 114 9.51 1.91 -8.63
C GLN A 114 9.03 3.35 -8.85
N ALA A 115 9.51 4.03 -9.88
CA ALA A 115 9.01 5.37 -10.24
C ALA A 115 7.51 5.36 -10.56
N MET A 116 7.03 4.35 -11.29
CA MET A 116 5.61 4.18 -11.57
C MET A 116 4.80 3.92 -10.28
N TYR A 117 5.32 3.15 -9.33
CA TYR A 117 4.67 2.90 -8.04
C TYR A 117 4.58 4.17 -7.18
N VAL A 118 5.66 4.95 -7.14
CA VAL A 118 5.69 6.25 -6.45
C VAL A 118 4.67 7.21 -7.08
N GLU A 119 4.59 7.25 -8.41
CA GLU A 119 3.60 8.09 -9.10
C GLU A 119 2.17 7.68 -8.76
N ALA A 120 1.87 6.37 -8.75
CA ALA A 120 0.57 5.85 -8.35
C ALA A 120 0.23 6.24 -6.90
N LEU A 121 1.19 6.10 -5.98
CA LEU A 121 1.01 6.52 -4.58
C LEU A 121 0.75 8.02 -4.46
N ASN A 122 1.52 8.86 -5.16
CA ASN A 122 1.33 10.31 -5.17
C ASN A 122 -0.07 10.70 -5.67
N GLN A 123 -0.62 9.94 -6.63
CA GLN A 123 -2.00 10.15 -7.09
C GLN A 123 -3.02 9.80 -6.01
N ALA A 124 -2.81 8.72 -5.26
CA ALA A 124 -3.67 8.35 -4.15
C ALA A 124 -3.63 9.39 -3.02
N LEU A 125 -2.47 9.97 -2.75
CA LEU A 125 -2.26 10.98 -1.71
C LEU A 125 -2.69 12.40 -2.11
N LYS A 126 -3.02 12.63 -3.38
CA LYS A 126 -3.38 13.96 -3.85
C LYS A 126 -4.57 14.56 -3.09
N GLY A 127 -4.32 15.69 -2.43
CA GLY A 127 -5.31 16.41 -1.61
C GLY A 127 -5.35 15.98 -0.14
N ILE A 128 -4.43 15.10 0.27
CA ILE A 128 -4.17 14.81 1.68
C ILE A 128 -3.01 15.72 2.14
N PRO A 129 -3.10 16.40 3.30
CA PRO A 129 -2.02 17.23 3.81
C PRO A 129 -0.75 16.41 4.09
N GLU A 130 0.41 16.92 3.69
CA GLU A 130 1.68 16.19 3.83
C GLU A 130 2.07 15.92 5.28
N ASP A 131 1.76 16.84 6.19
CA ASP A 131 1.97 16.71 7.63
C ASP A 131 1.08 15.66 8.31
N ARG A 132 0.10 15.12 7.57
CA ARG A 132 -0.78 14.04 8.02
C ARG A 132 -0.38 12.68 7.46
N VAL A 133 0.75 12.58 6.77
CA VAL A 133 1.23 11.33 6.14
C VAL A 133 2.64 11.03 6.61
N ARG A 134 2.86 9.80 7.00
CA ARG A 134 4.21 9.26 7.19
C ARG A 134 4.41 8.01 6.34
N TYR A 135 5.62 7.78 5.91
CA TYR A 135 5.98 6.66 5.05
C TYR A 135 6.83 5.65 5.82
N HIS A 136 6.41 4.38 5.77
CA HIS A 136 7.16 3.26 6.32
C HIS A 136 7.73 2.42 5.19
N LEU A 137 9.05 2.41 5.10
CA LEU A 137 9.81 1.55 4.23
C LEU A 137 10.38 0.41 5.08
N CYS A 138 9.96 -0.82 4.78
CA CYS A 138 10.49 -1.99 5.46
C CYS A 138 11.83 -2.40 4.83
N TRP A 139 12.78 -2.72 5.70
CA TRP A 139 14.07 -3.27 5.28
C TRP A 139 14.04 -4.78 5.04
N GLY A 140 12.99 -5.44 5.49
CA GLY A 140 12.82 -6.88 5.50
C GLY A 140 12.89 -7.48 6.90
N SER A 141 12.27 -8.66 7.03
CA SER A 141 12.27 -9.44 8.29
C SER A 141 13.04 -10.76 8.18
N TRP A 142 13.78 -10.91 7.12
CA TRP A 142 14.61 -12.09 6.82
C TRP A 142 15.80 -12.17 7.77
N GLN A 143 16.02 -13.37 8.37
CA GLN A 143 17.18 -13.65 9.22
C GLN A 143 18.36 -14.17 8.40
N GLY A 144 18.95 -13.34 7.59
CA GLY A 144 20.07 -13.68 6.74
C GLY A 144 20.78 -12.43 6.23
N PRO A 145 21.91 -12.59 5.53
CA PRO A 145 22.57 -11.44 4.92
C PRO A 145 21.68 -10.83 3.83
N HIS A 146 21.55 -9.52 3.87
CA HIS A 146 20.96 -8.75 2.78
C HIS A 146 22.03 -8.56 1.71
N LEU A 147 21.89 -9.24 0.59
CA LEU A 147 22.92 -9.26 -0.46
C LEU A 147 22.77 -8.14 -1.50
N GLY A 148 21.67 -7.40 -1.44
CA GLY A 148 21.32 -6.34 -2.37
C GLY A 148 21.45 -4.91 -1.84
N ASP A 149 22.09 -4.72 -0.69
CA ASP A 149 22.19 -3.41 -0.01
C ASP A 149 23.17 -2.47 -0.73
#